data_1babe697024875ca7bf49a7f8665e54a
#
_entry.id   1babe697024875ca7bf49a7f8665e54a
#
_cell.length_a   1.000
_cell.length_b   1.000
_cell.length_c   1.000
_cell.angle_alpha   90.00
_cell.angle_beta   90.00
_cell.angle_gamma   90.00
#
_symmetry.space_group_name_H-M   'P 1'
#
loop_
_entity.id
_entity.type
_entity.pdbx_description
1 polymer ?
#
loop_
_entity_poly.entity_id
_entity_poly.type
_entity_poly.pdbx_seq_one_letter_code
_entity_poly.pdbx_strand_id
1 'polypeptide(L)' 'MNEHMTENELKQVTIDYYVNLQRIKKAETGTNPELDYQLKVVKNKLSSLGIPTEDYEL' A
#
# COMPACT_ATOMS: atom_id res chain seq x y z
N MET A 1 -2.70 1.15 25.51
CA MET A 1 -2.23 -0.01 24.97
C MET A 1 -1.19 0.20 23.93
N ASN A 2 -0.26 -0.58 23.90
CA ASN A 2 0.78 -0.43 22.99
C ASN A 2 0.97 -1.61 22.17
N GLU A 3 0.50 -1.49 20.99
CA GLU A 3 0.71 -2.53 20.06
C GLU A 3 1.95 -2.19 19.33
N HIS A 4 2.92 -3.02 19.51
CA HIS A 4 4.13 -2.83 18.75
C HIS A 4 4.17 -3.87 17.68
N MET A 5 3.98 -3.44 16.46
CA MET A 5 4.21 -4.34 15.35
C MET A 5 5.70 -4.54 15.17
N THR A 6 6.10 -5.76 14.90
CA THR A 6 7.47 -5.99 14.47
C THR A 6 7.67 -5.34 13.10
N GLU A 7 8.91 -5.15 12.72
CA GLU A 7 9.21 -4.58 11.42
C GLU A 7 8.63 -5.43 10.30
N ASN A 8 8.71 -6.75 10.43
CA ASN A 8 8.15 -7.64 9.42
C ASN A 8 6.64 -7.53 9.33
N GLU A 9 5.98 -7.39 10.47
CA GLU A 9 4.53 -7.22 10.47
C GLU A 9 4.13 -5.90 9.81
N LEU A 10 4.85 -4.84 10.10
CA LEU A 10 4.59 -3.55 9.49
C LEU A 10 4.74 -3.62 7.97
N LYS A 11 5.81 -4.26 7.51
CA LYS A 11 6.03 -4.43 6.07
C LYS A 11 4.90 -5.20 5.44
N GLN A 12 4.49 -6.31 6.07
CA GLN A 12 3.44 -7.14 5.50
C GLN A 12 2.10 -6.42 5.44
N VAL A 13 1.74 -5.73 6.51
CA VAL A 13 0.49 -4.97 6.54
C VAL A 13 0.50 -3.88 5.46
N THR A 14 1.62 -3.21 5.29
CA THR A 14 1.73 -2.16 4.30
C THR A 14 1.63 -2.71 2.88
N ILE A 15 2.27 -3.86 2.63
CA ILE A 15 2.17 -4.53 1.34
C ILE A 15 0.72 -4.91 1.05
N ASP A 16 0.05 -5.51 2.03
CA ASP A 16 -1.34 -5.93 1.87
C ASP A 16 -2.24 -4.74 1.54
N TYR A 17 -2.01 -3.63 2.21
CA TYR A 17 -2.77 -2.42 1.98
C TYR A 17 -2.56 -1.91 0.56
N TYR A 18 -1.31 -1.92 0.11
CA TYR A 18 -0.98 -1.47 -1.25
C TYR A 18 -1.68 -2.34 -2.29
N VAL A 19 -1.63 -3.65 -2.11
CA VAL A 19 -2.27 -4.57 -3.04
C VAL A 19 -3.78 -4.35 -3.05
N ASN A 20 -4.38 -4.18 -1.87
CA ASN A 20 -5.82 -3.96 -1.77
C ASN A 20 -6.24 -2.68 -2.48
N LEU A 21 -5.49 -1.61 -2.30
CA LEU A 21 -5.80 -0.34 -2.96
C LEU A 21 -5.74 -0.48 -4.48
N GLN A 22 -4.76 -1.22 -4.98
CA GLN A 22 -4.65 -1.45 -6.42
C GLN A 22 -5.83 -2.27 -6.94
N ARG A 23 -6.28 -3.26 -6.17
CA ARG A 23 -7.42 -4.07 -6.57
C ARG A 23 -8.69 -3.22 -6.65
N ILE A 24 -8.87 -2.33 -5.68
CA ILE A 24 -10.00 -1.42 -5.70
C ILE A 24 -9.94 -0.53 -6.93
N LYS A 25 -8.77 0.00 -7.22
CA LYS A 25 -8.61 0.87 -8.38
C LYS A 25 -8.95 0.14 -9.68
N LYS A 26 -8.52 -1.10 -9.79
CA LYS A 26 -8.80 -1.88 -11.00
C LYS A 26 -10.29 -2.18 -11.16
N ALA A 27 -11.01 -2.26 -10.05
CA ALA A 27 -12.45 -2.53 -10.09
C ALA A 27 -13.28 -1.30 -10.39
N GLU A 28 -12.71 -0.11 -10.26
CA GLU A 28 -13.45 1.12 -10.48
C GLU A 28 -13.40 1.53 -11.94
N THR A 29 -14.48 2.14 -12.39
CA THR A 29 -14.57 2.55 -13.78
C THR A 29 -14.35 4.04 -13.97
N GLY A 30 -14.22 4.80 -12.89
CA GLY A 30 -14.01 6.24 -12.96
C GLY A 30 -12.74 6.64 -12.25
N THR A 31 -12.56 7.94 -12.08
CA THR A 31 -11.43 8.44 -11.33
C THR A 31 -11.80 8.57 -9.87
N ASN A 32 -10.82 8.33 -9.02
CA ASN A 32 -10.98 8.45 -7.58
C ASN A 32 -9.73 9.10 -7.02
N PRO A 33 -9.75 10.43 -6.89
CA PRO A 33 -8.55 11.15 -6.45
C PRO A 33 -8.06 10.73 -5.07
N GLU A 34 -8.98 10.39 -4.17
CA GLU A 34 -8.58 9.94 -2.85
C GLU A 34 -7.83 8.61 -2.92
N LEU A 35 -8.31 7.70 -3.75
CA LEU A 35 -7.65 6.42 -3.93
C LEU A 35 -6.26 6.60 -4.52
N ASP A 36 -6.16 7.48 -5.52
CA ASP A 36 -4.87 7.78 -6.14
C ASP A 36 -3.90 8.38 -5.13
N TYR A 37 -4.41 9.25 -4.26
CA TYR A 37 -3.59 9.84 -3.22
C TYR A 37 -3.08 8.77 -2.24
N GLN A 38 -3.97 7.89 -1.82
CA GLN A 38 -3.57 6.83 -0.89
C GLN A 38 -2.57 5.88 -1.51
N LEU A 39 -2.73 5.56 -2.79
CA LEU A 39 -1.76 4.73 -3.49
C LEU A 39 -0.39 5.37 -3.51
N LYS A 40 -0.34 6.68 -3.75
CA LYS A 40 0.93 7.39 -3.76
C LYS A 40 1.59 7.36 -2.38
N VAL A 41 0.81 7.61 -1.33
CA VAL A 41 1.33 7.63 0.03
C VAL A 41 1.86 6.25 0.42
N VAL A 42 1.11 5.20 0.14
CA VAL A 42 1.52 3.85 0.50
C VAL A 42 2.75 3.42 -0.29
N LYS A 43 2.80 3.80 -1.56
CA LYS A 43 3.96 3.48 -2.39
C LYS A 43 5.22 4.12 -1.82
N ASN A 44 5.11 5.39 -1.41
CA ASN A 44 6.24 6.07 -0.79
C ASN A 44 6.64 5.42 0.53
N LYS A 45 5.65 4.98 1.29
CA LYS A 45 5.91 4.32 2.56
C LYS A 45 6.66 3.00 2.35
N LEU A 46 6.23 2.21 1.37
CA LEU A 46 6.93 0.96 1.04
C LEU A 46 8.37 1.25 0.62
N SER A 47 8.55 2.28 -0.18
CA SER A 47 9.89 2.66 -0.62
C SER A 47 10.77 3.01 0.57
N SER A 48 10.24 3.75 1.53
CA SER A 48 11.02 4.12 2.71
C SER A 48 11.29 2.92 3.62
N LEU A 49 10.52 1.86 3.50
CA LEU A 49 10.77 0.62 4.22
C LEU A 49 11.73 -0.29 3.47
N GLY A 50 12.20 0.14 2.32
CA GLY A 50 13.14 -0.66 1.53
C GLY A 50 12.48 -1.76 0.72
N ILE A 51 11.19 -1.64 0.46
CA ILE A 51 10.44 -2.67 -0.26
C ILE A 51 10.24 -2.22 -1.70
N PRO A 52 10.71 -3.00 -2.69
CA PRO A 52 10.48 -2.64 -4.09
C PRO A 52 9.01 -2.82 -4.44
N THR A 53 8.35 -1.72 -4.75
CA THR A 53 6.91 -1.75 -5.00
C THR A 53 6.55 -2.47 -6.29
N GLU A 54 7.47 -2.51 -7.25
CA GLU A 54 7.19 -3.17 -8.51
C GLU A 54 6.94 -4.67 -8.36
N ASP A 55 7.40 -5.27 -7.26
CA ASP A 55 7.13 -6.68 -7.01
C ASP A 55 5.67 -6.93 -6.68
N TYR A 56 4.95 -5.89 -6.30
CA TYR A 56 3.56 -6.01 -5.84
C TYR A 56 2.58 -5.24 -6.70
N GLU A 57 3.02 -4.71 -7.82
CA GLU A 57 2.13 -4.00 -8.72
C GLU A 57 1.28 -4.98 -9.50
N LEU A 58 -0.01 -4.67 -9.60
CA LEU A 58 -0.96 -5.51 -10.30
C LEU A 58 -1.12 -5.12 -11.76
#